data_c27ce0c7a17035625a130c10831bc1ef
#
_entry.id   c27ce0c7a17035625a130c10831bc1ef
#
_cell.length_a   1.000
_cell.length_b   1.000
_cell.length_c   1.000
_cell.angle_alpha   90.00
_cell.angle_beta   90.00
_cell.angle_gamma   90.00
#
_symmetry.space_group_name_H-M   'P 1'
#
loop_
_entity.id
_entity.type
_entity.pdbx_description
1 polymer ?
#
loop_
_entity_poly.entity_id
_entity_poly.type
_entity_poly.pdbx_seq_one_letter_code
_entity_poly.pdbx_strand_id
1 'polypeptide(L)'
;DFTDQQRGAAGGCFGASAGAFGGLITVIIIYMLSRKRIKKNVNEDNTGEVSKSSEIMKKILIIAVPITIGTSIMPIVNLIDAGVVSTRLAASGWDKLAAEDLYGQLTGFASPLVGFPQILTQAIVLSLVPLVSAAHRKKDTEDLHKNLIMGFRLSMIIGIPCAVGLIVLAEPILLLLYPTQAESAVSAAPCLQILGVGFVGLAVV
;
A
#
# COMPACT_ATOMS: atom_id res chain seq x y z
N ASP A 1 25.19 1.04 -19.17
CA ASP A 1 24.74 2.01 -20.20
C ASP A 1 23.40 2.62 -19.82
N PHE A 2 23.30 3.94 -19.87
CA PHE A 2 22.09 4.72 -19.51
C PHE A 2 20.85 4.26 -20.31
N THR A 3 21.06 3.84 -21.56
CA THR A 3 20.02 3.29 -22.44
C THR A 3 19.44 1.96 -21.98
N ASP A 4 20.24 1.10 -21.32
CA ASP A 4 19.78 -0.20 -20.84
C ASP A 4 18.93 -0.06 -19.56
N GLN A 5 19.27 0.89 -18.69
CA GLN A 5 18.46 1.21 -17.51
C GLN A 5 17.09 1.80 -17.92
N GLN A 6 17.07 2.69 -18.93
CA GLN A 6 15.81 3.24 -19.45
C GLN A 6 14.93 2.17 -20.11
N ARG A 7 15.53 1.23 -20.84
CA ARG A 7 14.80 0.08 -21.43
C ARG A 7 14.26 -0.85 -20.35
N GLY A 8 15.02 -1.09 -19.28
CA GLY A 8 14.56 -1.87 -18.14
C GLY A 8 13.37 -1.23 -17.43
N ALA A 9 13.42 0.08 -17.17
CA ALA A 9 12.32 0.82 -16.58
C ALA A 9 11.07 0.83 -17.48
N ALA A 10 11.25 1.06 -18.80
CA ALA A 10 10.16 1.00 -19.76
C ALA A 10 9.51 -0.39 -19.82
N GLY A 11 10.32 -1.45 -19.77
CA GLY A 11 9.84 -2.83 -19.70
C GLY A 11 9.00 -3.12 -18.46
N GLY A 12 9.42 -2.60 -17.29
CA GLY A 12 8.66 -2.70 -16.03
C GLY A 12 7.30 -2.01 -16.11
N CYS A 13 7.27 -0.78 -16.61
CA CYS A 13 6.01 -0.04 -16.82
C CYS A 13 5.08 -0.73 -17.82
N PHE A 14 5.63 -1.26 -18.91
CA PHE A 14 4.85 -2.02 -19.87
C PHE A 14 4.29 -3.31 -19.26
N GLY A 15 5.08 -4.02 -18.44
CA GLY A 15 4.64 -5.22 -17.73
C GLY A 15 3.48 -4.95 -16.78
N ALA A 16 3.54 -3.84 -16.03
CA ALA A 16 2.45 -3.42 -15.15
C ALA A 16 1.17 -3.12 -15.93
N SER A 17 1.27 -2.41 -17.06
CA SER A 17 0.14 -2.11 -17.94
C SER A 17 -0.45 -3.37 -18.56
N ALA A 18 0.39 -4.28 -19.05
CA ALA A 18 -0.05 -5.58 -19.59
C ALA A 18 -0.75 -6.44 -18.52
N GLY A 19 -0.24 -6.41 -17.27
CA GLY A 19 -0.89 -7.06 -16.12
C GLY A 19 -2.28 -6.51 -15.83
N ALA A 20 -2.45 -5.19 -15.87
CA ALA A 20 -3.75 -4.55 -15.70
C ALA A 20 -4.75 -4.96 -16.80
N PHE A 21 -4.30 -5.02 -18.06
CA PHE A 21 -5.11 -5.54 -19.18
C PHE A 21 -5.49 -7.01 -18.97
N GLY A 22 -4.54 -7.85 -18.57
CA GLY A 22 -4.81 -9.26 -18.24
C GLY A 22 -5.85 -9.41 -17.13
N GLY A 23 -5.75 -8.60 -16.08
CA GLY A 23 -6.74 -8.53 -15.01
C GLY A 23 -8.14 -8.16 -15.50
N LEU A 24 -8.24 -7.13 -16.35
CA LEU A 24 -9.50 -6.71 -16.95
C LEU A 24 -10.14 -7.82 -17.80
N ILE A 25 -9.35 -8.49 -18.63
CA ILE A 25 -9.81 -9.61 -19.46
C ILE A 25 -10.34 -10.74 -18.55
N THR A 26 -9.60 -11.07 -17.47
CA THR A 26 -10.00 -12.11 -16.52
C THR A 26 -11.35 -11.79 -15.87
N VAL A 27 -11.56 -10.53 -15.44
CA VAL A 27 -12.83 -10.10 -14.84
C VAL A 27 -13.96 -10.19 -15.86
N ILE A 28 -13.74 -9.80 -17.13
CA ILE A 28 -14.73 -9.90 -18.19
C ILE A 28 -15.11 -11.38 -18.44
N ILE A 29 -14.12 -12.27 -18.50
CA ILE A 29 -14.37 -13.72 -18.70
C ILE A 29 -15.20 -14.28 -17.53
N ILE A 30 -14.81 -14.00 -16.28
CA ILE A 30 -15.54 -14.43 -15.09
C ILE A 30 -16.98 -13.89 -15.11
N TYR A 31 -17.16 -12.62 -15.46
CA TYR A 31 -18.49 -12.02 -15.58
C TYR A 31 -19.34 -12.74 -16.65
N MET A 32 -18.77 -13.01 -17.82
CA MET A 32 -19.48 -13.73 -18.91
C MET A 32 -19.87 -15.14 -18.48
N LEU A 33 -18.99 -15.87 -17.82
CA LEU A 33 -19.26 -17.20 -17.28
C LEU A 33 -20.32 -17.18 -16.17
N SER A 34 -20.28 -16.17 -15.30
CA SER A 34 -21.19 -16.02 -14.17
C SER A 34 -22.52 -15.36 -14.52
N ARG A 35 -22.65 -14.79 -15.72
CA ARG A 35 -23.84 -14.05 -16.17
C ARG A 35 -25.14 -14.87 -16.04
N LYS A 36 -25.11 -16.16 -16.38
CA LYS A 36 -26.27 -17.06 -16.26
C LYS A 36 -26.67 -17.23 -14.80
N ARG A 37 -25.72 -17.40 -13.89
CA ARG A 37 -25.94 -17.55 -12.45
C ARG A 37 -26.46 -16.25 -11.83
N ILE A 38 -25.89 -15.11 -12.21
CA ILE A 38 -26.34 -13.78 -11.77
C ILE A 38 -27.78 -13.52 -12.20
N LYS A 39 -28.13 -13.78 -13.49
CA LYS A 39 -29.51 -13.64 -13.96
C LYS A 39 -30.49 -14.56 -13.24
N LYS A 40 -30.09 -15.80 -12.92
CA LYS A 40 -30.93 -16.72 -12.17
C LYS A 40 -31.20 -16.16 -10.77
N ASN A 41 -30.20 -15.73 -10.05
CA ASN A 41 -30.36 -15.18 -8.70
C ASN A 41 -31.18 -13.89 -8.69
N VAL A 42 -31.03 -13.02 -9.70
CA VAL A 42 -31.83 -11.80 -9.84
C VAL A 42 -33.32 -12.12 -10.11
N ASN A 43 -33.60 -13.17 -10.87
CA ASN A 43 -34.98 -13.57 -11.17
C ASN A 43 -35.64 -14.32 -9.99
N GLU A 44 -34.86 -14.94 -9.12
CA GLU A 44 -35.37 -15.63 -7.90
C GLU A 44 -35.55 -14.66 -6.73
N ASP A 45 -34.98 -13.44 -6.83
CA ASP A 45 -35.13 -12.40 -5.82
C ASP A 45 -36.45 -11.65 -5.99
N ASN A 46 -37.47 -12.12 -5.25
CA ASN A 46 -38.85 -11.63 -5.29
C ASN A 46 -39.07 -10.35 -4.44
N THR A 47 -38.00 -9.66 -4.01
CA THR A 47 -38.12 -8.50 -3.13
C THR A 47 -38.73 -7.26 -3.78
N GLY A 48 -38.95 -7.27 -5.10
CA GLY A 48 -39.75 -6.24 -5.82
C GLY A 48 -39.19 -4.81 -5.82
N GLU A 49 -38.15 -4.53 -5.06
CA GLU A 49 -37.53 -3.19 -4.98
C GLU A 49 -36.44 -3.04 -6.03
N VAL A 50 -36.81 -2.70 -7.24
CA VAL A 50 -35.86 -2.26 -8.27
C VAL A 50 -35.44 -0.83 -7.94
N SER A 51 -34.36 -0.68 -7.15
CA SER A 51 -33.77 0.64 -6.91
C SER A 51 -33.31 1.23 -8.25
N LYS A 52 -33.71 2.47 -8.53
CA LYS A 52 -33.29 3.17 -9.75
C LYS A 52 -31.76 3.24 -9.78
N SER A 53 -31.17 2.95 -10.93
CA SER A 53 -29.70 3.02 -11.12
C SER A 53 -29.09 4.35 -10.64
N SER A 54 -29.85 5.45 -10.75
CA SER A 54 -29.46 6.76 -10.24
C SER A 54 -29.33 6.81 -8.72
N GLU A 55 -30.19 6.12 -7.96
CA GLU A 55 -30.10 6.05 -6.50
C GLU A 55 -28.92 5.21 -6.03
N ILE A 56 -28.68 4.10 -6.71
CA ILE A 56 -27.50 3.25 -6.46
C ILE A 56 -26.22 4.04 -6.74
N MET A 57 -26.16 4.73 -7.87
CA MET A 57 -25.03 5.57 -8.24
C MET A 57 -24.78 6.68 -7.20
N LYS A 58 -25.83 7.34 -6.76
CA LYS A 58 -25.75 8.39 -5.72
C LYS A 58 -25.21 7.83 -4.40
N LYS A 59 -25.70 6.67 -3.95
CA LYS A 59 -25.19 5.98 -2.74
C LYS A 59 -23.71 5.62 -2.86
N ILE A 60 -23.32 5.09 -4.02
CA ILE A 60 -21.91 4.75 -4.30
C ILE A 60 -21.04 6.01 -4.26
N LEU A 61 -21.46 7.09 -4.91
CA LEU A 61 -20.71 8.36 -4.94
C LEU A 61 -20.56 8.98 -3.54
N ILE A 62 -21.63 8.97 -2.74
CA ILE A 62 -21.59 9.51 -1.37
C ILE A 62 -20.54 8.76 -0.50
N ILE A 63 -20.35 7.48 -0.73
CA ILE A 63 -19.37 6.66 0.00
C ILE A 63 -17.98 6.77 -0.64
N ALA A 64 -17.91 6.73 -1.97
CA ALA A 64 -16.65 6.70 -2.71
C ALA A 64 -15.88 8.03 -2.60
N VAL A 65 -16.57 9.18 -2.68
CA VAL A 65 -15.91 10.49 -2.67
C VAL A 65 -15.10 10.74 -1.38
N PRO A 66 -15.65 10.56 -0.16
CA PRO A 66 -14.87 10.73 1.06
C PRO A 66 -13.70 9.76 1.17
N ILE A 67 -13.90 8.50 0.77
CA ILE A 67 -12.84 7.49 0.77
C ILE A 67 -11.74 7.88 -0.21
N THR A 68 -12.10 8.31 -1.43
CA THR A 68 -11.13 8.73 -2.44
C THR A 68 -10.31 9.94 -1.97
N ILE A 69 -10.95 10.93 -1.36
CA ILE A 69 -10.25 12.08 -0.79
C ILE A 69 -9.24 11.62 0.29
N GLY A 70 -9.68 10.75 1.21
CA GLY A 70 -8.81 10.23 2.25
C GLY A 70 -7.62 9.43 1.71
N THR A 71 -7.84 8.56 0.73
CA THR A 71 -6.77 7.75 0.13
C THR A 71 -5.85 8.56 -0.79
N SER A 72 -6.29 9.72 -1.30
CA SER A 72 -5.47 10.61 -2.13
C SER A 72 -4.41 11.38 -1.33
N ILE A 73 -4.52 11.41 0.00
CA ILE A 73 -3.55 12.12 0.85
C ILE A 73 -2.14 11.55 0.67
N MET A 74 -1.97 10.23 0.70
CA MET A 74 -0.65 9.60 0.56
C MET A 74 0.02 9.85 -0.79
N PRO A 75 -0.65 9.69 -1.95
CA PRO A 75 -0.08 10.10 -3.23
C PRO A 75 0.31 11.58 -3.30
N ILE A 76 -0.46 12.48 -2.68
CA ILE A 76 -0.15 13.91 -2.63
C ILE A 76 1.10 14.16 -1.77
N VAL A 77 1.20 13.52 -0.60
CA VAL A 77 2.40 13.59 0.25
C VAL A 77 3.63 13.11 -0.51
N ASN A 78 3.54 11.95 -1.18
CA ASN A 78 4.65 11.41 -1.98
C ASN A 78 5.08 12.36 -3.12
N LEU A 79 4.12 13.07 -3.74
CA LEU A 79 4.42 14.07 -4.76
C LEU A 79 5.16 15.27 -4.17
N ILE A 80 4.73 15.75 -3.00
CA ILE A 80 5.38 16.84 -2.27
C ILE A 80 6.78 16.42 -1.84
N ASP A 81 6.93 15.22 -1.29
CA ASP A 81 8.22 14.68 -0.86
C ASP A 81 9.20 14.58 -2.04
N ALA A 82 8.77 14.08 -3.18
CA ALA A 82 9.60 14.01 -4.38
C ALA A 82 10.13 15.39 -4.79
N GLY A 83 9.28 16.42 -4.76
CA GLY A 83 9.66 17.79 -5.09
C GLY A 83 10.55 18.44 -4.03
N VAL A 84 10.21 18.25 -2.75
CA VAL A 84 10.94 18.90 -1.63
C VAL A 84 12.30 18.25 -1.42
N VAL A 85 12.37 16.92 -1.39
CA VAL A 85 13.63 16.21 -1.12
C VAL A 85 14.66 16.50 -2.22
N SER A 86 14.28 16.37 -3.49
CA SER A 86 15.19 16.64 -4.60
C SER A 86 15.68 18.10 -4.62
N THR A 87 14.79 19.08 -4.38
CA THR A 87 15.16 20.50 -4.32
C THR A 87 16.07 20.81 -3.13
N ARG A 88 15.84 20.21 -1.96
CA ARG A 88 16.67 20.44 -0.76
C ARG A 88 18.04 19.79 -0.87
N LEU A 89 18.13 18.62 -1.47
CA LEU A 89 19.41 17.97 -1.76
C LEU A 89 20.24 18.79 -2.75
N ALA A 90 19.63 19.29 -3.82
CA ALA A 90 20.30 20.20 -4.76
C ALA A 90 20.76 21.50 -4.09
N ALA A 91 19.94 22.09 -3.20
CA ALA A 91 20.28 23.31 -2.46
C ALA A 91 21.42 23.11 -1.44
N SER A 92 21.64 21.88 -0.95
CA SER A 92 22.73 21.52 -0.03
C SER A 92 24.06 21.22 -0.72
N GLY A 93 24.14 21.44 -2.04
CA GLY A 93 25.39 21.32 -2.81
C GLY A 93 25.55 19.98 -3.53
N TRP A 94 24.55 19.09 -3.48
CA TRP A 94 24.54 17.87 -4.27
C TRP A 94 24.22 18.20 -5.73
N ASP A 95 24.91 17.54 -6.65
CA ASP A 95 24.54 17.60 -8.06
C ASP A 95 23.13 17.02 -8.24
N LYS A 96 22.40 17.57 -9.21
CA LYS A 96 21.00 17.16 -9.47
C LYS A 96 20.86 15.66 -9.71
N LEU A 97 21.79 15.07 -10.47
CA LEU A 97 21.81 13.63 -10.74
C LEU A 97 22.03 12.81 -9.46
N ALA A 98 22.95 13.25 -8.61
CA ALA A 98 23.20 12.59 -7.33
C ALA A 98 22.01 12.73 -6.37
N ALA A 99 21.30 13.85 -6.37
CA ALA A 99 20.09 14.05 -5.58
C ALA A 99 18.95 13.13 -6.05
N GLU A 100 18.79 12.96 -7.36
CA GLU A 100 17.80 12.04 -7.94
C GLU A 100 18.15 10.58 -7.65
N ASP A 101 19.42 10.21 -7.66
CA ASP A 101 19.89 8.86 -7.31
C ASP A 101 19.63 8.54 -5.83
N LEU A 102 19.98 9.45 -4.92
CA LEU A 102 19.68 9.28 -3.49
C LEU A 102 18.17 9.14 -3.21
N TYR A 103 17.35 9.92 -3.89
CA TYR A 103 15.89 9.77 -3.78
C TYR A 103 15.41 8.42 -4.37
N GLY A 104 16.01 7.99 -5.46
CA GLY A 104 15.79 6.67 -6.05
C GLY A 104 16.15 5.53 -5.10
N GLN A 105 17.26 5.66 -4.36
CA GLN A 105 17.66 4.68 -3.34
C GLN A 105 16.66 4.61 -2.18
N LEU A 106 16.15 5.76 -1.72
CA LEU A 106 15.12 5.81 -0.69
C LEU A 106 13.82 5.12 -1.14
N THR A 107 13.35 5.47 -2.33
CA THR A 107 12.05 4.99 -2.85
C THR A 107 12.12 3.60 -3.47
N GLY A 108 13.25 3.24 -4.09
CA GLY A 108 13.45 1.98 -4.78
C GLY A 108 13.98 0.85 -3.89
N PHE A 109 14.83 1.16 -2.90
CA PHE A 109 15.44 0.13 -2.05
C PHE A 109 14.84 0.11 -0.65
N ALA A 110 14.82 1.23 0.05
CA ALA A 110 14.41 1.26 1.45
C ALA A 110 12.89 1.16 1.64
N SER A 111 12.11 1.94 0.88
CA SER A 111 10.65 2.00 1.05
C SER A 111 9.92 0.67 0.80
N PRO A 112 10.26 -0.14 -0.23
CA PRO A 112 9.62 -1.43 -0.45
C PRO A 112 9.85 -2.42 0.70
N LEU A 113 11.01 -2.36 1.36
CA LEU A 113 11.32 -3.23 2.50
C LEU A 113 10.47 -2.92 3.72
N VAL A 114 10.19 -1.64 3.97
CA VAL A 114 9.26 -1.22 5.03
C VAL A 114 7.82 -1.55 4.65
N GLY A 115 7.47 -1.47 3.37
CA GLY A 115 6.16 -1.85 2.86
C GLY A 115 5.79 -3.31 3.14
N PHE A 116 6.76 -4.22 3.17
CA PHE A 116 6.50 -5.64 3.39
C PHE A 116 5.87 -5.92 4.77
N PRO A 117 6.47 -5.55 5.92
CA PRO A 117 5.83 -5.73 7.21
C PRO A 117 4.58 -4.85 7.40
N GLN A 118 4.48 -3.72 6.70
CA GLN A 118 3.28 -2.89 6.70
C GLN A 118 2.06 -3.63 6.13
N ILE A 119 2.22 -4.41 5.07
CA ILE A 119 1.14 -5.23 4.50
C ILE A 119 0.63 -6.25 5.53
N LEU A 120 1.53 -6.83 6.34
CA LEU A 120 1.13 -7.77 7.39
C LEU A 120 0.29 -7.10 8.47
N THR A 121 0.69 -5.91 8.94
CA THR A 121 -0.09 -5.15 9.94
C THR A 121 -1.43 -4.69 9.36
N GLN A 122 -1.49 -4.25 8.11
CA GLN A 122 -2.74 -3.91 7.43
C GLN A 122 -3.70 -5.09 7.31
N ALA A 123 -3.20 -6.29 7.05
CA ALA A 123 -4.03 -7.50 6.98
C ALA A 123 -4.73 -7.77 8.33
N ILE A 124 -4.05 -7.54 9.45
CA ILE A 124 -4.65 -7.64 10.79
C ILE A 124 -5.76 -6.61 10.95
N VAL A 125 -5.50 -5.35 10.63
CA VAL A 125 -6.50 -4.26 10.73
C VAL A 125 -7.73 -4.58 9.89
N LEU A 126 -7.56 -5.00 8.64
CA LEU A 126 -8.66 -5.36 7.75
C LEU A 126 -9.50 -6.53 8.29
N SER A 127 -8.88 -7.49 8.98
CA SER A 127 -9.60 -8.61 9.61
C SER A 127 -10.45 -8.17 10.82
N LEU A 128 -10.06 -7.08 11.49
CA LEU A 128 -10.76 -6.53 12.65
C LEU A 128 -11.95 -5.64 12.27
N VAL A 129 -11.95 -5.02 11.10
CA VAL A 129 -13.03 -4.12 10.65
C VAL A 129 -14.42 -4.73 10.81
N PRO A 130 -14.71 -5.98 10.35
CA PRO A 130 -16.04 -6.56 10.52
C PRO A 130 -16.39 -6.82 12.00
N LEU A 131 -15.42 -7.20 12.84
CA LEU A 131 -15.63 -7.46 14.27
C LEU A 131 -15.98 -6.17 15.02
N VAL A 132 -15.20 -5.10 14.78
CA VAL A 132 -15.42 -3.77 15.34
C VAL A 132 -16.77 -3.21 14.88
N SER A 133 -17.11 -3.35 13.60
CA SER A 133 -18.39 -2.90 13.04
C SER A 133 -19.58 -3.66 13.64
N ALA A 134 -19.44 -4.94 13.92
CA ALA A 134 -20.48 -5.77 14.54
C ALA A 134 -20.69 -5.37 16.02
N ALA A 135 -19.63 -5.19 16.79
CA ALA A 135 -19.69 -4.73 18.18
C ALA A 135 -20.30 -3.33 18.29
N HIS A 136 -19.90 -2.41 17.39
CA HIS A 136 -20.46 -1.05 17.35
C HIS A 136 -21.98 -1.05 17.08
N ARG A 137 -22.45 -1.88 16.13
CA ARG A 137 -23.90 -2.02 15.85
C ARG A 137 -24.70 -2.56 17.02
N LYS A 138 -24.11 -3.47 17.79
CA LYS A 138 -24.72 -4.02 19.01
C LYS A 138 -24.64 -3.07 20.21
N LYS A 139 -23.94 -1.92 20.08
CA LYS A 139 -23.63 -0.99 21.16
C LYS A 139 -22.87 -1.66 22.32
N ASP A 140 -22.15 -2.73 22.01
CA ASP A 140 -21.34 -3.46 22.97
C ASP A 140 -19.95 -2.80 23.05
N THR A 141 -19.80 -1.92 24.02
CA THR A 141 -18.56 -1.16 24.24
C THR A 141 -17.43 -2.03 24.77
N GLU A 142 -17.75 -3.11 25.47
CA GLU A 142 -16.76 -4.02 26.03
C GLU A 142 -16.11 -4.87 24.92
N ASP A 143 -16.92 -5.48 24.07
CA ASP A 143 -16.44 -6.23 22.90
C ASP A 143 -15.70 -5.31 21.90
N LEU A 144 -16.17 -4.08 21.73
CA LEU A 144 -15.48 -3.09 20.90
C LEU A 144 -14.06 -2.83 21.43
N HIS A 145 -13.95 -2.53 22.72
CA HIS A 145 -12.66 -2.22 23.36
C HIS A 145 -11.70 -3.41 23.33
N LYS A 146 -12.22 -4.61 23.58
CA LYS A 146 -11.47 -5.86 23.52
C LYS A 146 -10.89 -6.12 22.12
N ASN A 147 -11.70 -5.93 21.08
CA ASN A 147 -11.24 -6.12 19.69
C ASN A 147 -10.19 -5.08 19.28
N LEU A 148 -10.33 -3.82 19.68
CA LEU A 148 -9.34 -2.78 19.43
C LEU A 148 -8.01 -3.08 20.13
N ILE A 149 -8.04 -3.46 21.43
CA ILE A 149 -6.83 -3.85 22.15
C ILE A 149 -6.16 -5.08 21.55
N MET A 150 -6.96 -6.06 21.10
CA MET A 150 -6.42 -7.25 20.44
C MET A 150 -5.69 -6.86 19.14
N GLY A 151 -6.28 -6.01 18.31
CA GLY A 151 -5.65 -5.51 17.10
C GLY A 151 -4.34 -4.80 17.37
N PHE A 152 -4.35 -3.88 18.31
CA PHE A 152 -3.15 -3.15 18.73
C PHE A 152 -2.03 -4.10 19.21
N ARG A 153 -2.37 -5.07 20.06
CA ARG A 153 -1.40 -6.07 20.55
C ARG A 153 -0.81 -6.89 19.40
N LEU A 154 -1.65 -7.38 18.49
CA LEU A 154 -1.18 -8.17 17.34
C LEU A 154 -0.28 -7.36 16.43
N SER A 155 -0.66 -6.11 16.13
CA SER A 155 0.16 -5.22 15.33
C SER A 155 1.52 -4.95 15.97
N MET A 156 1.58 -4.77 17.29
CA MET A 156 2.83 -4.56 18.02
C MET A 156 3.70 -5.82 18.09
N ILE A 157 3.10 -7.00 18.30
CA ILE A 157 3.83 -8.28 18.33
C ILE A 157 4.55 -8.55 17.01
N ILE A 158 3.98 -8.15 15.88
CA ILE A 158 4.60 -8.29 14.56
C ILE A 158 5.45 -7.07 14.23
N GLY A 159 4.95 -5.87 14.50
CA GLY A 159 5.58 -4.61 14.12
C GLY A 159 6.94 -4.38 14.79
N ILE A 160 7.03 -4.62 16.11
CA ILE A 160 8.29 -4.37 16.83
C ILE A 160 9.43 -5.28 16.36
N PRO A 161 9.28 -6.62 16.26
CA PRO A 161 10.36 -7.46 15.75
C PRO A 161 10.76 -7.12 14.32
N CYS A 162 9.79 -6.79 13.45
CA CYS A 162 10.07 -6.38 12.08
C CYS A 162 10.87 -5.06 12.03
N ALA A 163 10.46 -4.06 12.85
CA ALA A 163 11.18 -2.80 12.94
C ALA A 163 12.62 -2.99 13.40
N VAL A 164 12.82 -3.76 14.50
CA VAL A 164 14.15 -4.07 15.01
C VAL A 164 14.98 -4.83 13.95
N GLY A 165 14.37 -5.79 13.26
CA GLY A 165 15.02 -6.51 12.16
C GLY A 165 15.46 -5.58 11.03
N LEU A 166 14.61 -4.66 10.60
CA LEU A 166 14.94 -3.68 9.57
C LEU A 166 16.03 -2.70 10.01
N ILE A 167 16.08 -2.33 11.30
CA ILE A 167 17.12 -1.43 11.83
C ILE A 167 18.47 -2.13 11.92
N VAL A 168 18.49 -3.33 12.54
CA VAL A 168 19.74 -4.06 12.83
C VAL A 168 20.32 -4.73 11.58
N LEU A 169 19.45 -5.26 10.72
CA LEU A 169 19.83 -6.00 9.53
C LEU A 169 19.69 -5.19 8.24
N ALA A 170 19.60 -3.85 8.31
CA ALA A 170 19.41 -2.98 7.16
C ALA A 170 20.41 -3.24 6.04
N GLU A 171 21.70 -3.18 6.36
CA GLU A 171 22.78 -3.38 5.39
C GLU A 171 22.83 -4.82 4.84
N PRO A 172 22.85 -5.89 5.67
CA PRO A 172 22.86 -7.24 5.16
C PRO A 172 21.60 -7.61 4.34
N ILE A 173 20.43 -7.09 4.67
CA ILE A 173 19.22 -7.33 3.90
C ILE A 173 19.31 -6.67 2.52
N LEU A 174 19.76 -5.41 2.46
CA LEU A 174 19.93 -4.69 1.20
C LEU A 174 20.99 -5.33 0.31
N LEU A 175 22.12 -5.74 0.87
CA LEU A 175 23.18 -6.45 0.11
C LEU A 175 22.72 -7.82 -0.40
N LEU A 176 21.89 -8.52 0.36
CA LEU A 176 21.34 -9.82 -0.06
C LEU A 176 20.36 -9.66 -1.22
N LEU A 177 19.53 -8.61 -1.20
CA LEU A 177 18.50 -8.39 -2.21
C LEU A 177 19.05 -7.71 -3.47
N TYR A 178 20.04 -6.84 -3.31
CA TYR A 178 20.62 -6.04 -4.41
C TYR A 178 22.13 -6.27 -4.58
N PRO A 179 22.58 -7.51 -4.80
CA PRO A 179 24.02 -7.84 -4.85
C PRO A 179 24.74 -7.15 -6.02
N THR A 180 24.02 -6.86 -7.11
CA THR A 180 24.56 -6.18 -8.31
C THR A 180 24.74 -4.67 -8.12
N GLN A 181 24.14 -4.08 -7.08
CA GLN A 181 24.17 -2.66 -6.76
C GLN A 181 24.60 -2.43 -5.30
N ALA A 182 25.64 -3.16 -4.88
CA ALA A 182 26.08 -3.18 -3.49
C ALA A 182 26.42 -1.79 -2.93
N GLU A 183 27.02 -0.91 -3.74
CA GLU A 183 27.38 0.45 -3.35
C GLU A 183 26.14 1.30 -3.02
N SER A 184 25.13 1.27 -3.89
CA SER A 184 23.85 1.95 -3.66
C SER A 184 23.06 1.30 -2.51
N ALA A 185 23.17 -0.01 -2.32
CA ALA A 185 22.53 -0.73 -1.22
C ALA A 185 23.09 -0.31 0.14
N VAL A 186 24.41 -0.19 0.28
CA VAL A 186 25.08 0.30 1.50
C VAL A 186 24.70 1.76 1.76
N SER A 187 24.68 2.61 0.72
CA SER A 187 24.26 4.00 0.83
C SER A 187 22.80 4.15 1.28
N ALA A 188 21.90 3.22 0.92
CA ALA A 188 20.50 3.22 1.32
C ALA A 188 20.26 2.67 2.75
N ALA A 189 21.23 1.99 3.38
CA ALA A 189 21.05 1.37 4.68
C ALA A 189 20.65 2.35 5.81
N PRO A 190 21.24 3.54 5.95
CA PRO A 190 20.82 4.53 6.94
C PRO A 190 19.36 4.98 6.73
N CYS A 191 18.93 5.12 5.47
CA CYS A 191 17.54 5.46 5.16
C CYS A 191 16.59 4.38 5.65
N LEU A 192 16.93 3.09 5.44
CA LEU A 192 16.13 1.96 5.91
C LEU A 192 16.07 1.90 7.43
N GLN A 193 17.15 2.20 8.13
CA GLN A 193 17.18 2.27 9.59
C GLN A 193 16.21 3.32 10.13
N ILE A 194 16.23 4.53 9.56
CA ILE A 194 15.35 5.63 9.97
C ILE A 194 13.88 5.26 9.66
N LEU A 195 13.61 4.71 8.49
CA LEU A 195 12.27 4.24 8.12
C LEU A 195 11.79 3.11 9.02
N GLY A 196 12.68 2.22 9.48
CA GLY A 196 12.37 1.17 10.44
C GLY A 196 11.87 1.72 11.78
N VAL A 197 12.45 2.83 12.26
CA VAL A 197 11.94 3.54 13.44
C VAL A 197 10.56 4.12 13.17
N GLY A 198 10.37 4.77 12.00
CA GLY A 198 9.08 5.31 11.57
C GLY A 198 8.00 4.24 11.42
N PHE A 199 8.38 3.03 11.04
CA PHE A 199 7.46 1.89 10.88
C PHE A 199 6.77 1.50 12.21
N VAL A 200 7.42 1.65 13.36
CA VAL A 200 6.78 1.41 14.67
C VAL A 200 5.57 2.33 14.86
N GLY A 201 5.70 3.60 14.45
CA GLY A 201 4.57 4.54 14.47
C GLY A 201 3.46 4.13 13.50
N LEU A 202 3.81 3.67 12.30
CA LEU A 202 2.85 3.21 11.30
C LEU A 202 2.12 1.92 11.71
N ALA A 203 2.75 1.05 12.49
CA ALA A 203 2.13 -0.19 12.99
C ALA A 203 1.02 0.06 14.03
N VAL A 204 0.93 1.29 14.55
CA VAL A 204 -0.04 1.71 15.59
C VAL A 204 -1.26 2.40 14.96
N VAL A 205 -1.10 2.98 13.78
CA VAL A 205 -2.14 3.73 13.06
C VAL A 205 -2.97 2.80 12.19
#